data_7dc668c392f97f555b7b57872f29be70
#
_entry.id   7dc668c392f97f555b7b57872f29be70
#
_cell.length_a   1.000
_cell.length_b   1.000
_cell.length_c   1.000
_cell.angle_alpha   90.00
_cell.angle_beta   90.00
_cell.angle_gamma   90.00
#
_symmetry.space_group_name_H-M   'P 1'
#
loop_
_entity.id
_entity.type
_entity.pdbx_description
1 polymer ?
#
loop_
_entity_poly.entity_id
_entity_poly.type
_entity_poly.pdbx_seq_one_letter_code
_entity_poly.pdbx_strand_id
1 'polypeptide(L)'
;MGVFGGTFDPIHYGHLRTAFEMLQALRFDEVRFMPCGNPPHRDTPIAPAELRLEMVYAATEAQDGFVVDDRELQRDGPSYSVDTLTALRSEFPSRPIGLIIGMDAVLSLPKWHLWRDILRLAHIVVAHRPGWRAPDIGPLGDMLSEHGTHRVDDLHEQTHGRIHIHAVTQLEISSTEIRE
;
A
#
# COMPACT_ATOMS: atom_id res chain seq x y z
N MET A 1 6.93 -1.30 9.75
CA MET A 1 6.04 -0.22 9.30
C MET A 1 5.23 -0.63 8.10
N GLY A 2 3.98 -0.17 7.98
CA GLY A 2 3.17 -0.29 6.78
C GLY A 2 3.40 0.90 5.83
N VAL A 3 3.35 0.66 4.52
CA VAL A 3 3.38 1.69 3.47
C VAL A 3 2.10 1.57 2.67
N PHE A 4 1.27 2.58 2.70
CA PHE A 4 -0.04 2.60 2.04
C PHE A 4 -0.07 3.70 0.98
N GLY A 5 0.30 3.31 -0.23
CA GLY A 5 0.27 4.19 -1.40
C GLY A 5 -1.12 4.32 -2.00
N GLY A 6 -1.43 5.48 -2.53
CA GLY A 6 -2.69 5.72 -3.21
C GLY A 6 -2.78 7.07 -3.90
N THR A 7 -3.68 7.17 -4.85
CA THR A 7 -3.98 8.46 -5.49
C THR A 7 -4.64 9.41 -4.49
N PHE A 8 -5.52 8.86 -3.60
CA PHE A 8 -6.28 9.61 -2.59
C PHE A 8 -6.99 10.83 -3.17
N ASP A 9 -7.87 10.59 -4.12
CA ASP A 9 -8.58 11.64 -4.88
C ASP A 9 -10.11 11.57 -4.72
N PRO A 10 -10.66 11.90 -3.54
CA PRO A 10 -9.99 12.15 -2.26
C PRO A 10 -9.69 10.89 -1.44
N ILE A 11 -8.95 11.05 -0.34
CA ILE A 11 -8.91 10.09 0.76
C ILE A 11 -10.29 9.99 1.39
N HIS A 12 -10.64 8.80 1.91
CA HIS A 12 -11.95 8.56 2.52
C HIS A 12 -11.87 7.47 3.61
N TYR A 13 -12.96 7.31 4.37
CA TYR A 13 -13.03 6.36 5.47
C TYR A 13 -12.69 4.91 5.10
N GLY A 14 -12.93 4.50 3.85
CA GLY A 14 -12.51 3.17 3.36
C GLY A 14 -10.99 3.00 3.40
N HIS A 15 -10.22 4.03 3.06
CA HIS A 15 -8.76 4.02 3.16
C HIS A 15 -8.31 4.03 4.63
N LEU A 16 -8.89 4.93 5.44
CA LEU A 16 -8.53 5.06 6.86
C LEU A 16 -8.82 3.79 7.64
N ARG A 17 -9.98 3.18 7.40
CA ARG A 17 -10.37 1.91 8.04
C ARG A 17 -9.42 0.78 7.70
N THR A 18 -9.09 0.63 6.43
CA THR A 18 -8.11 -0.37 5.98
C THR A 18 -6.75 -0.17 6.64
N ALA A 19 -6.23 1.07 6.64
CA ALA A 19 -4.95 1.38 7.26
C ALA A 19 -4.94 1.11 8.76
N PHE A 20 -6.04 1.45 9.47
CA PHE A 20 -6.18 1.23 10.89
C PHE A 20 -6.22 -0.26 11.25
N GLU A 21 -6.98 -1.05 10.50
CA GLU A 21 -7.03 -2.51 10.72
C GLU A 21 -5.66 -3.15 10.46
N MET A 22 -4.95 -2.72 9.42
CA MET A 22 -3.60 -3.20 9.13
C MET A 22 -2.58 -2.80 10.22
N LEU A 23 -2.66 -1.57 10.72
CA LEU A 23 -1.83 -1.08 11.81
C LEU A 23 -1.95 -2.01 13.04
N GLN A 24 -3.18 -2.31 13.44
CA GLN A 24 -3.45 -3.10 14.64
C GLN A 24 -3.23 -4.60 14.42
N ALA A 25 -3.83 -5.17 13.39
CA ALA A 25 -3.81 -6.62 13.18
C ALA A 25 -2.41 -7.14 12.87
N LEU A 26 -1.62 -6.36 12.13
CA LEU A 26 -0.26 -6.73 11.77
C LEU A 26 0.80 -6.13 12.71
N ARG A 27 0.37 -5.46 13.77
CA ARG A 27 1.26 -4.88 14.80
C ARG A 27 2.34 -3.96 14.23
N PHE A 28 1.98 -3.16 13.22
CA PHE A 28 2.87 -2.14 12.72
C PHE A 28 3.00 -1.00 13.74
N ASP A 29 4.20 -0.42 13.88
CA ASP A 29 4.41 0.77 14.72
C ASP A 29 3.76 2.00 14.06
N GLU A 30 3.72 2.02 12.74
CA GLU A 30 3.13 3.09 11.94
C GLU A 30 2.65 2.57 10.58
N VAL A 31 1.67 3.28 10.01
CA VAL A 31 1.29 3.20 8.60
C VAL A 31 1.54 4.54 7.94
N ARG A 32 2.43 4.55 6.94
CA ARG A 32 2.75 5.72 6.12
C ARG A 32 1.81 5.82 4.94
N PHE A 33 1.01 6.86 4.92
CA PHE A 33 0.20 7.25 3.77
C PHE A 33 1.10 7.95 2.76
N MET A 34 1.16 7.41 1.55
CA MET A 34 2.02 7.88 0.47
C MET A 34 1.15 8.37 -0.69
N PRO A 35 0.77 9.66 -0.71
CA PRO A 35 0.04 10.21 -1.84
C PRO A 35 0.88 10.12 -3.11
N CYS A 36 0.29 9.52 -4.16
CA CYS A 36 0.95 9.36 -5.45
C CYS A 36 1.08 10.72 -6.15
N GLY A 37 2.28 11.09 -6.58
CA GLY A 37 2.50 12.31 -7.35
C GLY A 37 1.95 12.19 -8.76
N ASN A 38 2.53 11.28 -9.55
CA ASN A 38 2.15 11.04 -10.94
C ASN A 38 1.88 9.53 -11.17
N PRO A 39 0.62 9.08 -11.07
CA PRO A 39 0.26 7.67 -11.18
C PRO A 39 0.46 7.14 -12.61
N PRO A 40 1.34 6.14 -12.84
CA PRO A 40 1.66 5.67 -14.19
C PRO A 40 0.57 4.79 -14.83
N HIS A 41 -0.36 4.26 -14.03
CA HIS A 41 -1.37 3.26 -14.44
C HIS A 41 -2.81 3.73 -14.27
N ARG A 42 -3.03 5.01 -14.01
CA ARG A 42 -4.36 5.60 -13.80
C ARG A 42 -4.49 6.89 -14.61
N ASP A 43 -5.72 7.29 -14.84
CA ASP A 43 -6.03 8.61 -15.38
C ASP A 43 -5.48 9.70 -14.46
N THR A 44 -5.24 10.87 -15.03
CA THR A 44 -4.81 12.05 -14.28
C THR A 44 -5.82 12.32 -13.15
N PRO A 45 -5.37 12.45 -11.89
CA PRO A 45 -6.25 12.79 -10.78
C PRO A 45 -6.99 14.11 -11.04
N ILE A 46 -8.21 14.22 -10.52
CA ILE A 46 -9.00 15.45 -10.64
C ILE A 46 -8.45 16.52 -9.71
N ALA A 47 -8.16 16.14 -8.45
CA ALA A 47 -7.55 17.07 -7.51
C ALA A 47 -6.03 17.17 -7.74
N PRO A 48 -5.45 18.39 -7.71
CA PRO A 48 -4.00 18.59 -7.73
C PRO A 48 -3.29 17.81 -6.62
N ALA A 49 -2.02 17.45 -6.84
CA ALA A 49 -1.26 16.64 -5.91
C ALA A 49 -1.16 17.27 -4.51
N GLU A 50 -0.95 18.59 -4.47
CA GLU A 50 -0.85 19.38 -3.23
C GLU A 50 -2.16 19.31 -2.43
N LEU A 51 -3.31 19.46 -3.11
CA LEU A 51 -4.63 19.40 -2.45
C LEU A 51 -4.89 17.96 -1.92
N ARG A 52 -4.50 16.94 -2.67
CA ARG A 52 -4.61 15.55 -2.21
C ARG A 52 -3.76 15.28 -0.98
N LEU A 53 -2.55 15.85 -0.93
CA LEU A 53 -1.68 15.81 0.23
C LEU A 53 -2.31 16.49 1.45
N GLU A 54 -2.86 17.69 1.30
CA GLU A 54 -3.56 18.42 2.36
C GLU A 54 -4.73 17.60 2.92
N MET A 55 -5.53 16.99 2.05
CA MET A 55 -6.63 16.11 2.46
C MET A 55 -6.14 14.90 3.25
N VAL A 56 -5.00 14.30 2.86
CA VAL A 56 -4.42 13.17 3.60
C VAL A 56 -3.93 13.61 4.98
N TYR A 57 -3.25 14.77 5.10
CA TYR A 57 -2.86 15.31 6.40
C TYR A 57 -4.07 15.51 7.31
N ALA A 58 -5.09 16.24 6.84
CA ALA A 58 -6.30 16.51 7.62
C ALA A 58 -7.03 15.22 8.06
N ALA A 59 -7.01 14.18 7.22
CA ALA A 59 -7.69 12.93 7.52
C ALA A 59 -6.92 12.02 8.50
N THR A 60 -5.61 12.21 8.64
CA THR A 60 -4.74 11.30 9.41
C THR A 60 -4.21 11.90 10.70
N GLU A 61 -4.24 13.22 10.89
CA GLU A 61 -3.62 13.95 12.01
C GLU A 61 -4.09 13.50 13.40
N ALA A 62 -5.35 13.06 13.52
CA ALA A 62 -5.93 12.67 14.81
C ALA A 62 -5.68 11.19 15.18
N GLN A 63 -5.05 10.41 14.28
CA GLN A 63 -4.86 8.99 14.49
C GLN A 63 -3.39 8.65 14.79
N ASP A 64 -3.13 8.22 16.01
CA ASP A 64 -1.81 7.72 16.40
C ASP A 64 -1.37 6.55 15.52
N GLY A 65 -0.10 6.57 15.10
CA GLY A 65 0.47 5.56 14.22
C GLY A 65 0.23 5.82 12.73
N PHE A 66 -0.51 6.89 12.36
CA PHE A 66 -0.58 7.34 10.97
C PHE A 66 0.46 8.42 10.71
N VAL A 67 1.20 8.26 9.62
CA VAL A 67 2.24 9.19 9.17
C VAL A 67 1.99 9.52 7.72
N VAL A 68 2.13 10.77 7.34
CA VAL A 68 2.08 11.18 5.93
C VAL A 68 3.50 11.33 5.39
N ASP A 69 3.75 10.77 4.21
CA ASP A 69 5.05 10.82 3.55
C ASP A 69 4.85 11.31 2.12
N ASP A 70 5.34 12.49 1.82
CA ASP A 70 5.10 13.20 0.56
C ASP A 70 6.21 12.99 -0.49
N ARG A 71 7.14 12.04 -0.27
CA ARG A 71 8.31 11.81 -1.13
C ARG A 71 7.98 11.59 -2.61
N GLU A 72 6.81 11.03 -2.93
CA GLU A 72 6.41 10.82 -4.32
C GLU A 72 6.00 12.13 -5.01
N LEU A 73 5.54 13.13 -4.24
CA LEU A 73 5.25 14.47 -4.75
C LEU A 73 6.53 15.28 -4.97
N GLN A 74 7.58 14.97 -4.21
CA GLN A 74 8.87 15.66 -4.32
C GLN A 74 9.76 15.11 -5.45
N ARG A 75 9.35 14.00 -6.08
CA ARG A 75 10.10 13.34 -7.14
C ARG A 75 9.52 13.66 -8.51
N ASP A 76 10.39 14.05 -9.44
CA ASP A 76 10.01 14.18 -10.85
C ASP A 76 9.72 12.81 -11.48
N GLY A 77 8.78 12.78 -12.42
CA GLY A 77 8.45 11.59 -13.21
C GLY A 77 7.36 10.69 -12.59
N PRO A 78 7.21 9.45 -13.11
CA PRO A 78 6.18 8.53 -12.64
C PRO A 78 6.43 8.04 -11.22
N SER A 79 5.36 7.86 -10.45
CA SER A 79 5.40 7.32 -9.09
C SER A 79 5.41 5.79 -9.13
N TYR A 80 6.58 5.18 -9.29
CA TYR A 80 6.71 3.73 -9.21
C TYR A 80 6.94 3.26 -7.78
N SER A 81 6.19 2.25 -7.35
CA SER A 81 6.31 1.69 -6.00
C SER A 81 7.71 1.14 -5.70
N VAL A 82 8.40 0.58 -6.70
CA VAL A 82 9.77 0.07 -6.53
C VAL A 82 10.75 1.19 -6.17
N ASP A 83 10.63 2.38 -6.76
CA ASP A 83 11.52 3.51 -6.46
C ASP A 83 11.26 4.04 -5.05
N THR A 84 10.00 4.13 -4.67
CA THR A 84 9.58 4.54 -3.34
C THR A 84 10.09 3.57 -2.27
N LEU A 85 9.93 2.27 -2.50
CA LEU A 85 10.44 1.24 -1.59
C LEU A 85 11.97 1.18 -1.55
N THR A 86 12.66 1.48 -2.65
CA THR A 86 14.13 1.58 -2.70
C THR A 86 14.60 2.73 -1.81
N ALA A 87 13.97 3.89 -1.90
CA ALA A 87 14.29 5.03 -1.04
C ALA A 87 14.02 4.72 0.44
N LEU A 88 12.87 4.11 0.76
CA LEU A 88 12.53 3.68 2.12
C LEU A 88 13.51 2.63 2.66
N ARG A 89 13.90 1.65 1.85
CA ARG A 89 14.86 0.63 2.26
C ARG A 89 16.23 1.21 2.54
N SER A 90 16.66 2.22 1.79
CA SER A 90 17.91 2.94 2.03
C SER A 90 17.87 3.74 3.34
N GLU A 91 16.73 4.34 3.65
CA GLU A 91 16.51 5.10 4.89
C GLU A 91 16.37 4.17 6.12
N PHE A 92 15.72 3.01 5.95
CA PHE A 92 15.43 2.04 7.01
C PHE A 92 15.97 0.64 6.67
N PRO A 93 17.29 0.43 6.63
CA PRO A 93 17.90 -0.81 6.08
C PRO A 93 17.51 -2.08 6.83
N SER A 94 17.24 -2.01 8.12
CA SER A 94 16.90 -3.16 8.97
C SER A 94 15.45 -3.21 9.45
N ARG A 95 14.62 -2.22 9.09
CA ARG A 95 13.22 -2.17 9.53
C ARG A 95 12.33 -3.03 8.61
N PRO A 96 11.47 -3.90 9.14
CA PRO A 96 10.44 -4.56 8.36
C PRO A 96 9.51 -3.53 7.68
N ILE A 97 9.32 -3.68 6.37
CA ILE A 97 8.46 -2.82 5.56
C ILE A 97 7.38 -3.69 4.93
N GLY A 98 6.11 -3.34 5.12
CA GLY A 98 4.97 -3.97 4.47
C GLY A 98 4.28 -3.02 3.50
N LEU A 99 4.34 -3.29 2.19
CA LEU A 99 3.56 -2.57 1.19
C LEU A 99 2.12 -3.02 1.27
N ILE A 100 1.23 -2.14 1.69
CA ILE A 100 -0.22 -2.40 1.81
C ILE A 100 -0.89 -2.08 0.49
N ILE A 101 -1.49 -3.09 -0.12
CA ILE A 101 -2.21 -2.97 -1.40
C ILE A 101 -3.53 -3.76 -1.36
N GLY A 102 -4.51 -3.27 -2.09
CA GLY A 102 -5.77 -4.01 -2.29
C GLY A 102 -5.61 -5.19 -3.25
N MET A 103 -6.58 -6.11 -3.25
CA MET A 103 -6.55 -7.29 -4.13
C MET A 103 -6.53 -6.88 -5.62
N ASP A 104 -7.22 -5.81 -6.01
CA ASP A 104 -7.20 -5.31 -7.39
C ASP A 104 -5.78 -4.92 -7.84
N ALA A 105 -5.02 -4.31 -6.93
CA ALA A 105 -3.64 -3.95 -7.17
C ALA A 105 -2.74 -5.19 -7.28
N VAL A 106 -2.97 -6.22 -6.44
CA VAL A 106 -2.27 -7.52 -6.54
C VAL A 106 -2.48 -8.15 -7.90
N LEU A 107 -3.73 -8.20 -8.39
CA LEU A 107 -4.04 -8.78 -9.71
C LEU A 107 -3.37 -8.02 -10.86
N SER A 108 -3.13 -6.73 -10.70
CA SER A 108 -2.41 -5.90 -11.67
C SER A 108 -0.89 -5.86 -11.46
N LEU A 109 -0.39 -6.41 -10.36
CA LEU A 109 1.01 -6.34 -9.95
C LEU A 109 2.01 -6.78 -11.04
N PRO A 110 1.75 -7.83 -11.86
CA PRO A 110 2.66 -8.21 -12.95
C PRO A 110 2.86 -7.15 -14.03
N LYS A 111 2.01 -6.11 -14.06
CA LYS A 111 2.12 -4.97 -14.98
C LYS A 111 2.92 -3.80 -14.37
N TRP A 112 3.25 -3.87 -13.09
CA TRP A 112 3.98 -2.80 -12.41
C TRP A 112 5.45 -2.81 -12.82
N HIS A 113 6.04 -1.63 -12.85
CA HIS A 113 7.46 -1.48 -13.14
C HIS A 113 8.30 -2.25 -12.11
N LEU A 114 9.17 -3.14 -12.59
CA LEU A 114 10.06 -3.99 -11.78
C LEU A 114 9.35 -4.71 -10.61
N TRP A 115 8.12 -5.16 -10.83
CA TRP A 115 7.25 -5.71 -9.80
C TRP A 115 7.87 -6.86 -8.97
N ARG A 116 8.76 -7.66 -9.56
CA ARG A 116 9.46 -8.74 -8.85
C ARG A 116 10.45 -8.24 -7.80
N ASP A 117 10.97 -7.02 -7.99
CA ASP A 117 11.94 -6.45 -7.05
C ASP A 117 11.26 -5.90 -5.79
N ILE A 118 9.93 -5.72 -5.81
CA ILE A 118 9.16 -5.28 -4.63
C ILE A 118 9.40 -6.20 -3.45
N LEU A 119 9.38 -7.53 -3.65
CA LEU A 119 9.61 -8.51 -2.57
C LEU A 119 11.05 -8.52 -2.03
N ARG A 120 12.01 -7.94 -2.75
CA ARG A 120 13.39 -7.75 -2.26
C ARG A 120 13.52 -6.52 -1.37
N LEU A 121 12.54 -5.64 -1.40
CA LEU A 121 12.53 -4.36 -0.70
C LEU A 121 11.56 -4.34 0.48
N ALA A 122 10.43 -5.02 0.35
CA ALA A 122 9.35 -5.04 1.32
C ALA A 122 8.60 -6.38 1.33
N HIS A 123 7.81 -6.62 2.35
CA HIS A 123 6.71 -7.57 2.31
C HIS A 123 5.56 -6.97 1.48
N ILE A 124 4.72 -7.82 0.91
CA ILE A 124 3.43 -7.41 0.33
C ILE A 124 2.33 -7.80 1.32
N VAL A 125 1.55 -6.83 1.73
CA VAL A 125 0.41 -7.01 2.61
C VAL A 125 -0.86 -6.71 1.84
N VAL A 126 -1.67 -7.73 1.63
CA VAL A 126 -2.85 -7.64 0.79
C VAL A 126 -4.09 -7.39 1.65
N ALA A 127 -4.72 -6.23 1.47
CA ALA A 127 -6.03 -5.95 2.01
C ALA A 127 -7.09 -6.70 1.19
N HIS A 128 -7.63 -7.76 1.78
CA HIS A 128 -8.57 -8.65 1.13
C HIS A 128 -10.01 -8.30 1.51
N ARG A 129 -10.88 -8.24 0.51
CA ARG A 129 -12.32 -8.11 0.71
C ARG A 129 -12.97 -9.50 0.68
N PRO A 130 -14.03 -9.75 1.47
CA PRO A 130 -14.75 -11.01 1.37
C PRO A 130 -15.22 -11.30 -0.05
N GLY A 131 -15.08 -12.56 -0.49
CA GLY A 131 -15.49 -13.01 -1.82
C GLY A 131 -14.41 -13.04 -2.90
N TRP A 132 -13.24 -12.42 -2.67
CA TRP A 132 -12.10 -12.55 -3.57
C TRP A 132 -11.29 -13.80 -3.29
N ARG A 133 -10.75 -14.39 -4.36
CA ARG A 133 -9.80 -15.51 -4.25
C ARG A 133 -8.46 -15.07 -4.83
N ALA A 134 -7.40 -15.39 -4.11
CA ALA A 134 -6.05 -15.25 -4.63
C ALA A 134 -5.85 -16.16 -5.83
N PRO A 135 -5.13 -15.72 -6.89
CA PRO A 135 -4.79 -16.60 -7.99
C PRO A 135 -3.91 -17.76 -7.51
N ASP A 136 -4.18 -18.95 -7.98
CA ASP A 136 -3.46 -20.18 -7.67
C ASP A 136 -2.56 -20.66 -8.82
N ILE A 137 -2.61 -20.00 -9.98
CA ILE A 137 -1.84 -20.29 -11.17
C ILE A 137 -1.17 -19.05 -11.77
N GLY A 138 -0.15 -19.27 -12.60
CA GLY A 138 0.61 -18.20 -13.25
C GLY A 138 1.56 -17.47 -12.33
N PRO A 139 2.24 -16.41 -12.81
CA PRO A 139 3.32 -15.75 -12.07
C PRO A 139 2.94 -15.24 -10.69
N LEU A 140 1.68 -14.86 -10.47
CA LEU A 140 1.17 -14.47 -9.15
C LEU A 140 0.89 -15.68 -8.26
N GLY A 141 0.32 -16.75 -8.80
CA GLY A 141 0.10 -17.99 -8.07
C GLY A 141 1.41 -18.60 -7.59
N ASP A 142 2.43 -18.65 -8.47
CA ASP A 142 3.78 -19.11 -8.13
C ASP A 142 4.37 -18.25 -7.00
N MET A 143 4.29 -16.92 -7.11
CA MET A 143 4.81 -15.99 -6.12
C MET A 143 4.09 -16.13 -4.76
N LEU A 144 2.77 -16.29 -4.76
CA LEU A 144 1.98 -16.52 -3.55
C LEU A 144 2.31 -17.86 -2.89
N SER A 145 2.53 -18.91 -3.69
CA SER A 145 2.94 -20.23 -3.20
C SER A 145 4.33 -20.21 -2.55
N GLU A 146 5.27 -19.45 -3.11
CA GLU A 146 6.65 -19.38 -2.63
C GLU A 146 6.82 -18.46 -1.41
N HIS A 147 6.12 -17.31 -1.41
CA HIS A 147 6.34 -16.24 -0.44
C HIS A 147 5.18 -16.04 0.55
N GLY A 148 4.06 -16.75 0.35
CA GLY A 148 2.86 -16.62 1.19
C GLY A 148 3.10 -17.01 2.64
N THR A 149 2.50 -16.27 3.56
CA THR A 149 2.48 -16.60 4.99
C THR A 149 1.13 -16.24 5.63
N HIS A 150 0.74 -17.05 6.61
CA HIS A 150 -0.41 -16.77 7.48
C HIS A 150 0.02 -16.26 8.85
N ARG A 151 1.32 -16.22 9.14
CA ARG A 151 1.88 -15.81 10.43
C ARG A 151 2.29 -14.34 10.37
N VAL A 152 1.71 -13.53 11.23
CA VAL A 152 2.09 -12.11 11.37
C VAL A 152 3.54 -11.96 11.82
N ASP A 153 4.04 -12.88 12.66
CA ASP A 153 5.41 -12.87 13.15
C ASP A 153 6.45 -12.89 12.02
N ASP A 154 6.19 -13.61 10.92
CA ASP A 154 7.09 -13.65 9.76
C ASP A 154 7.35 -12.26 9.14
N LEU A 155 6.37 -11.33 9.30
CA LEU A 155 6.52 -9.94 8.84
C LEU A 155 7.43 -9.10 9.74
N HIS A 156 7.76 -9.59 10.94
CA HIS A 156 8.62 -8.92 11.93
C HIS A 156 9.99 -9.59 12.04
N GLU A 157 10.06 -10.90 11.80
CA GLU A 157 11.30 -11.67 11.82
C GLU A 157 12.20 -11.38 10.61
N GLN A 158 11.61 -10.93 9.50
CA GLN A 158 12.31 -10.59 8.27
C GLN A 158 12.02 -9.14 7.88
N THR A 159 12.91 -8.53 7.12
CA THR A 159 12.72 -7.13 6.69
C THR A 159 11.85 -7.01 5.43
N HIS A 160 11.73 -8.10 4.63
CA HIS A 160 11.06 -8.14 3.33
C HIS A 160 10.79 -9.59 2.91
N GLY A 161 10.13 -9.79 1.76
CA GLY A 161 10.08 -11.07 1.05
C GLY A 161 8.90 -11.98 1.38
N ARG A 162 7.95 -11.55 2.24
CA ARG A 162 6.73 -12.30 2.54
C ARG A 162 5.50 -11.67 1.91
N ILE A 163 4.48 -12.48 1.66
CA ILE A 163 3.16 -12.04 1.22
C ILE A 163 2.13 -12.50 2.25
N HIS A 164 1.45 -11.54 2.86
CA HIS A 164 0.40 -11.82 3.84
C HIS A 164 -0.93 -11.26 3.36
N ILE A 165 -1.96 -12.11 3.32
CA ILE A 165 -3.30 -11.71 2.93
C ILE A 165 -4.14 -11.56 4.19
N HIS A 166 -4.65 -10.36 4.43
CA HIS A 166 -5.45 -10.03 5.60
C HIS A 166 -6.84 -9.56 5.20
N ALA A 167 -7.87 -10.17 5.81
CA ALA A 167 -9.25 -9.77 5.60
C ALA A 167 -9.53 -8.45 6.34
N VAL A 168 -10.03 -7.45 5.62
CA VAL A 168 -10.40 -6.14 6.18
C VAL A 168 -11.88 -5.88 6.06
N THR A 169 -12.40 -5.04 6.96
CA THR A 169 -13.77 -4.55 6.87
C THR A 169 -13.92 -3.67 5.62
N GLN A 170 -14.83 -4.06 4.76
CA GLN A 170 -15.17 -3.26 3.59
C GLN A 170 -16.16 -2.18 3.99
N LEU A 171 -15.84 -0.93 3.66
CA LEU A 171 -16.81 0.16 3.57
C LEU A 171 -17.14 0.38 2.10
N GLU A 172 -18.43 0.47 1.78
CA GLU A 172 -18.93 0.77 0.43
C GLU A 172 -18.80 2.27 0.16
N ILE A 173 -17.57 2.75 0.07
CA ILE A 173 -17.20 4.14 -0.20
C ILE A 173 -16.13 4.14 -1.28
N SER A 174 -16.31 4.94 -2.31
CA SER A 174 -15.30 5.14 -3.33
C SER A 174 -15.01 6.63 -3.56
N SER A 175 -13.77 6.93 -3.95
CA SER A 175 -13.40 8.30 -4.33
C SER A 175 -14.24 8.83 -5.50
N THR A 176 -14.68 7.95 -6.40
CA THR A 176 -15.54 8.32 -7.55
C THR A 176 -16.89 8.82 -7.07
N GLU A 177 -17.56 8.07 -6.19
CA GLU A 177 -18.88 8.49 -5.63
C GLU A 177 -18.80 9.78 -4.81
N ILE A 178 -17.65 10.05 -4.17
CA ILE A 178 -17.48 11.31 -3.41
C ILE A 178 -17.33 12.51 -4.34
N ARG A 179 -16.81 12.31 -5.55
CA ARG A 179 -16.61 13.40 -6.52
C ARG A 179 -17.86 13.69 -7.36
N GLU A 180 -18.87 12.83 -7.40
CA GLU A 180 -20.17 13.01 -8.05
C GLU A 180 -21.16 13.77 -7.16
#